data_ab3252e9ae023ff7b8c9495fe3c18fae
#
_entry.id   ab3252e9ae023ff7b8c9495fe3c18fae
#
_cell.length_a   1.000
_cell.length_b   1.000
_cell.length_c   1.000
_cell.angle_alpha   90.00
_cell.angle_beta   90.00
_cell.angle_gamma   90.00
#
_symmetry.space_group_name_H-M   'P 1'
#
loop_
_entity.id
_entity.type
_entity.pdbx_description
1 polymer ?
#
loop_
_entity_poly.entity_id
_entity_poly.type
_entity_poly.pdbx_seq_one_letter_code
_entity_poly.pdbx_strand_id
1 'polypeptide(L)'
;ITYGSAKECENCGHEFEFKELLKLYAEDVEIISKAKKLRIEENCKSWSEVDSVSYHRHIARVGSPEQIVAVYKCGLSSVSEYININHKGYAKHHAKNWIAYRWKKENGNPPKTINEFFSKKEMIMKPKKIFLDTRGKYPEILDAVF
;
A
#
# COMPACT_ATOMS: atom_id res chain seq x y z
N ILE A 1 47.24 14.91 -27.98
CA ILE A 1 45.83 14.90 -27.53
C ILE A 1 45.26 13.51 -27.82
N THR A 2 45.08 12.70 -26.78
CA THR A 2 44.51 11.35 -26.90
C THR A 2 42.98 11.48 -26.97
N TYR A 3 42.39 11.01 -28.03
CA TYR A 3 40.93 10.98 -28.15
C TYR A 3 40.37 9.86 -27.25
N GLY A 4 39.27 10.12 -26.54
CA GLY A 4 38.65 9.20 -25.56
C GLY A 4 38.14 7.85 -26.12
N SER A 5 38.37 7.56 -27.42
CA SER A 5 38.07 6.29 -28.09
C SER A 5 39.31 5.48 -28.47
N ALA A 6 40.51 5.99 -28.19
CA ALA A 6 41.76 5.28 -28.53
C ALA A 6 41.95 4.06 -27.61
N LYS A 7 42.08 2.88 -28.18
CA LYS A 7 42.33 1.63 -27.45
C LYS A 7 43.75 1.51 -26.94
N GLU A 8 44.66 2.24 -27.53
CA GLU A 8 46.11 2.18 -27.30
C GLU A 8 46.66 3.59 -27.17
N CYS A 9 47.60 3.81 -26.26
CA CYS A 9 48.31 5.08 -26.12
C CYS A 9 49.35 5.24 -27.19
N GLU A 10 49.25 6.26 -28.05
CA GLU A 10 50.18 6.53 -29.14
C GLU A 10 51.62 6.80 -28.68
N ASN A 11 51.81 7.16 -27.40
CA ASN A 11 53.12 7.54 -26.86
C ASN A 11 53.87 6.39 -26.16
N CYS A 12 53.13 5.43 -25.57
CA CYS A 12 53.75 4.35 -24.81
C CYS A 12 53.21 2.94 -25.15
N GLY A 13 52.27 2.82 -26.10
CA GLY A 13 51.68 1.55 -26.51
C GLY A 13 50.85 0.84 -25.46
N HIS A 14 50.42 1.54 -24.39
CA HIS A 14 49.57 0.96 -23.35
C HIS A 14 48.14 0.78 -23.86
N GLU A 15 47.64 -0.45 -23.81
CA GLU A 15 46.27 -0.76 -24.15
C GLU A 15 45.32 -0.42 -22.97
N PHE A 16 44.25 0.31 -23.27
CA PHE A 16 43.25 0.70 -22.27
C PHE A 16 42.15 -0.37 -22.16
N GLU A 17 42.03 -1.04 -21.01
CA GLU A 17 41.02 -2.05 -20.75
C GLU A 17 39.67 -1.40 -20.36
N PHE A 18 39.01 -0.77 -21.32
CA PHE A 18 37.70 -0.08 -21.09
C PHE A 18 36.56 -1.03 -20.69
N LYS A 19 36.64 -2.30 -21.04
CA LYS A 19 35.59 -3.29 -20.78
C LYS A 19 35.41 -3.57 -19.30
N GLU A 20 36.48 -3.63 -18.51
CA GLU A 20 36.40 -3.89 -17.07
C GLU A 20 35.84 -2.72 -16.29
N LEU A 21 36.22 -1.48 -16.62
CA LEU A 21 35.68 -0.28 -16.01
C LEU A 21 34.18 -0.13 -16.24
N LEU A 22 33.71 -0.36 -17.47
CA LEU A 22 32.27 -0.30 -17.78
C LEU A 22 31.49 -1.38 -17.05
N LYS A 23 32.04 -2.57 -16.85
CA LYS A 23 31.40 -3.66 -16.14
C LYS A 23 31.29 -3.36 -14.64
N LEU A 24 32.35 -2.85 -14.03
CA LEU A 24 32.34 -2.39 -12.62
C LEU A 24 31.32 -1.26 -12.41
N TYR A 25 31.28 -0.27 -13.29
CA TYR A 25 30.28 0.82 -13.21
C TYR A 25 28.85 0.31 -13.34
N ALA A 26 28.60 -0.68 -14.20
CA ALA A 26 27.27 -1.26 -14.37
C ALA A 26 26.83 -2.05 -13.13
N GLU A 27 27.73 -2.79 -12.49
CA GLU A 27 27.47 -3.54 -11.27
C GLU A 27 27.20 -2.58 -10.09
N ASP A 28 28.00 -1.53 -9.92
CA ASP A 28 27.82 -0.51 -8.89
C ASP A 28 26.48 0.26 -9.03
N VAL A 29 26.10 0.63 -10.25
CA VAL A 29 24.81 1.30 -10.54
C VAL A 29 23.63 0.38 -10.20
N GLU A 30 23.74 -0.91 -10.46
CA GLU A 30 22.70 -1.88 -10.13
C GLU A 30 22.53 -2.05 -8.63
N ILE A 31 23.63 -2.12 -7.86
CA ILE A 31 23.62 -2.20 -6.40
C ILE A 31 23.01 -0.94 -5.79
N ILE A 32 23.42 0.23 -6.28
CA ILE A 32 22.87 1.53 -5.81
C ILE A 32 21.36 1.63 -6.10
N SER A 33 20.92 1.17 -7.28
CA SER A 33 19.50 1.20 -7.64
C SER A 33 18.65 0.25 -6.79
N LYS A 34 19.17 -0.94 -6.47
CA LYS A 34 18.53 -1.89 -5.54
C LYS A 34 18.46 -1.35 -4.12
N ALA A 35 19.55 -0.79 -3.60
CA ALA A 35 19.57 -0.16 -2.26
C ALA A 35 18.61 1.04 -2.17
N LYS A 36 18.51 1.85 -3.23
CA LYS A 36 17.57 2.97 -3.30
C LYS A 36 16.11 2.50 -3.33
N LYS A 37 15.80 1.43 -4.08
CA LYS A 37 14.45 0.81 -4.09
C LYS A 37 14.08 0.29 -2.72
N LEU A 38 14.96 -0.46 -2.03
CA LEU A 38 14.73 -0.98 -0.68
C LEU A 38 14.44 0.14 0.32
N ARG A 39 15.24 1.23 0.31
CA ARG A 39 15.01 2.40 1.16
C ARG A 39 13.66 3.09 0.88
N ILE A 40 13.25 3.19 -0.38
CA ILE A 40 11.95 3.74 -0.74
C ILE A 40 10.84 2.84 -0.23
N GLU A 41 10.96 1.52 -0.34
CA GLU A 41 9.98 0.56 0.17
C GLU A 41 9.83 0.61 1.69
N GLU A 42 10.90 0.73 2.43
CA GLU A 42 10.87 0.86 3.90
C GLU A 42 10.25 2.17 4.35
N ASN A 43 10.55 3.29 3.69
CA ASN A 43 10.04 4.61 4.05
C ASN A 43 8.57 4.84 3.68
N CYS A 44 7.99 4.00 2.81
CA CYS A 44 6.59 4.13 2.40
C CYS A 44 5.62 3.36 3.30
N LYS A 45 6.10 2.60 4.28
CA LYS A 45 5.27 1.83 5.21
C LYS A 45 5.43 2.37 6.62
N SER A 46 4.34 2.74 7.24
CA SER A 46 4.35 3.30 8.59
C SER A 46 3.07 3.03 9.35
N TRP A 47 3.18 3.00 10.68
CA TRP A 47 2.04 3.00 11.58
C TRP A 47 1.51 4.41 11.77
N SER A 48 0.18 4.58 11.65
CA SER A 48 -0.52 5.84 11.93
C SER A 48 -1.56 5.62 13.02
N GLU A 49 -1.65 6.55 13.96
CA GLU A 49 -2.68 6.57 14.98
C GLU A 49 -4.01 7.00 14.37
N VAL A 50 -5.09 6.37 14.80
CA VAL A 50 -6.45 6.64 14.31
C VAL A 50 -7.21 7.45 15.33
N ASP A 51 -7.56 8.69 14.99
CA ASP A 51 -8.35 9.58 15.85
C ASP A 51 -9.83 9.21 15.81
N SER A 52 -10.34 8.91 14.63
CA SER A 52 -11.75 8.54 14.45
C SER A 52 -11.97 7.69 13.21
N VAL A 53 -13.04 6.90 13.23
CA VAL A 53 -13.50 6.10 12.07
C VAL A 53 -14.94 6.48 11.78
N SER A 54 -15.22 6.80 10.53
CA SER A 54 -16.58 7.05 10.03
C SER A 54 -16.92 6.10 8.88
N TYR A 55 -18.20 5.79 8.73
CA TYR A 55 -18.70 4.89 7.71
C TYR A 55 -19.72 5.60 6.84
N HIS A 56 -19.56 5.49 5.51
CA HIS A 56 -20.43 6.12 4.52
C HIS A 56 -20.90 5.10 3.48
N ARG A 57 -22.09 5.32 2.93
CA ARG A 57 -22.58 4.57 1.77
C ARG A 57 -21.97 5.17 0.51
N HIS A 58 -21.56 4.33 -0.42
CA HIS A 58 -20.97 4.77 -1.68
C HIS A 58 -21.44 3.90 -2.85
N ILE A 59 -21.70 4.54 -3.99
CA ILE A 59 -21.97 3.90 -5.27
C ILE A 59 -20.92 4.39 -6.26
N ALA A 60 -20.04 3.50 -6.70
CA ALA A 60 -18.91 3.86 -7.56
C ALA A 60 -19.36 4.34 -8.95
N ARG A 61 -20.39 3.71 -9.51
CA ARG A 61 -20.98 4.05 -10.81
C ARG A 61 -22.47 3.72 -10.80
N VAL A 62 -23.24 4.40 -11.65
CA VAL A 62 -24.66 4.07 -11.88
C VAL A 62 -24.77 2.58 -12.26
N GLY A 63 -25.60 1.82 -11.53
CA GLY A 63 -25.75 0.36 -11.72
C GLY A 63 -24.76 -0.52 -11.00
N SER A 64 -23.73 0.04 -10.34
CA SER A 64 -22.84 -0.73 -9.46
C SER A 64 -23.50 -1.07 -8.13
N PRO A 65 -23.18 -2.22 -7.51
CA PRO A 65 -23.64 -2.51 -6.16
C PRO A 65 -23.16 -1.45 -5.17
N GLU A 66 -24.03 -1.08 -4.25
CA GLU A 66 -23.70 -0.20 -3.14
C GLU A 66 -22.60 -0.85 -2.26
N GLN A 67 -21.67 -0.04 -1.80
CA GLN A 67 -20.54 -0.44 -0.96
C GLN A 67 -20.43 0.50 0.25
N ILE A 68 -19.72 0.05 1.28
CA ILE A 68 -19.44 0.87 2.45
C ILE A 68 -18.02 1.40 2.32
N VAL A 69 -17.84 2.67 2.64
CA VAL A 69 -16.52 3.30 2.77
C VAL A 69 -16.25 3.54 4.24
N ALA A 70 -15.20 2.94 4.77
CA ALA A 70 -14.63 3.27 6.07
C ALA A 70 -13.57 4.34 5.90
N VAL A 71 -13.73 5.48 6.55
CA VAL A 71 -12.78 6.59 6.53
C VAL A 71 -12.11 6.69 7.89
N TYR A 72 -10.80 6.49 7.90
CA TYR A 72 -9.94 6.59 9.08
C TYR A 72 -9.28 7.96 9.10
N LYS A 73 -9.52 8.73 10.14
CA LYS A 73 -8.87 10.03 10.35
C LYS A 73 -7.60 9.82 11.16
N CYS A 74 -6.45 10.24 10.60
CA CYS A 74 -5.13 10.11 11.19
C CYS A 74 -4.46 11.48 11.20
N GLY A 75 -4.68 12.26 12.26
CA GLY A 75 -4.20 13.65 12.35
C GLY A 75 -4.79 14.53 11.24
N LEU A 76 -3.92 15.07 10.39
CA LEU A 76 -4.31 15.92 9.26
C LEU A 76 -4.67 15.14 7.99
N SER A 77 -4.42 13.84 7.96
CA SER A 77 -4.70 12.98 6.81
C SER A 77 -5.90 12.06 7.05
N SER A 78 -6.48 11.54 5.98
CA SER A 78 -7.52 10.52 6.04
C SER A 78 -7.24 9.41 5.03
N VAL A 79 -7.55 8.19 5.43
CA VAL A 79 -7.40 6.99 4.59
C VAL A 79 -8.76 6.31 4.47
N SER A 80 -9.10 5.86 3.28
CA SER A 80 -10.37 5.20 3.00
C SER A 80 -10.19 3.75 2.60
N GLU A 81 -11.07 2.89 3.10
CA GLU A 81 -11.12 1.47 2.77
C GLU A 81 -12.55 1.11 2.31
N TYR A 82 -12.67 0.29 1.25
CA TYR A 82 -13.95 -0.09 0.66
C TYR A 82 -14.37 -1.49 1.11
N ILE A 83 -15.59 -1.61 1.64
CA ILE A 83 -16.17 -2.86 2.16
C ILE A 83 -17.33 -3.26 1.27
N ASN A 84 -17.13 -4.30 0.47
CA ASN A 84 -17.98 -4.69 -0.66
C ASN A 84 -18.94 -5.83 -0.29
N ILE A 85 -19.86 -5.62 0.65
CA ILE A 85 -20.79 -6.65 1.15
C ILE A 85 -21.73 -7.15 0.03
N ASN A 86 -22.23 -6.26 -0.80
CA ASN A 86 -23.20 -6.56 -1.86
C ASN A 86 -22.55 -7.08 -3.16
N HIS A 87 -21.23 -7.16 -3.20
CA HIS A 87 -20.52 -7.69 -4.37
C HIS A 87 -20.49 -9.22 -4.38
N LYS A 88 -19.99 -9.80 -5.49
CA LYS A 88 -19.82 -11.24 -5.67
C LYS A 88 -18.33 -11.61 -5.62
N GLY A 89 -18.05 -12.90 -5.45
CA GLY A 89 -16.69 -13.44 -5.53
C GLY A 89 -15.76 -12.93 -4.42
N TYR A 90 -14.52 -12.64 -4.79
CA TYR A 90 -13.44 -12.26 -3.89
C TYR A 90 -13.76 -11.00 -3.06
N ALA A 91 -14.37 -9.99 -3.67
CA ALA A 91 -14.70 -8.75 -2.98
C ALA A 91 -15.67 -8.97 -1.80
N LYS A 92 -16.67 -9.84 -1.98
CA LYS A 92 -17.59 -10.24 -0.90
C LYS A 92 -16.89 -11.05 0.19
N HIS A 93 -15.98 -11.94 -0.20
CA HIS A 93 -15.20 -12.73 0.77
C HIS A 93 -14.31 -11.82 1.63
N HIS A 94 -13.62 -10.88 0.99
CA HIS A 94 -12.82 -9.87 1.68
C HIS A 94 -13.65 -9.04 2.66
N ALA A 95 -14.84 -8.57 2.26
CA ALA A 95 -15.74 -7.83 3.13
C ALA A 95 -16.20 -8.64 4.35
N LYS A 96 -16.50 -9.92 4.17
CA LYS A 96 -16.84 -10.83 5.28
C LYS A 96 -15.70 -11.00 6.27
N ASN A 97 -14.48 -11.22 5.77
CA ASN A 97 -13.30 -11.35 6.62
C ASN A 97 -13.01 -10.05 7.37
N TRP A 98 -13.14 -8.91 6.70
CA TRP A 98 -12.99 -7.58 7.30
C TRP A 98 -13.95 -7.38 8.48
N ILE A 99 -15.23 -7.73 8.30
CA ILE A 99 -16.25 -7.66 9.36
C ILE A 99 -15.93 -8.66 10.47
N ALA A 100 -15.62 -9.91 10.14
CA ALA A 100 -15.33 -10.95 11.12
C ALA A 100 -14.15 -10.59 12.03
N TYR A 101 -13.12 -9.97 11.48
CA TYR A 101 -11.94 -9.52 12.22
C TYR A 101 -12.25 -8.39 13.21
N ARG A 102 -13.24 -7.53 12.91
CA ARG A 102 -13.66 -6.38 13.74
C ARG A 102 -14.90 -6.65 14.58
N TRP A 103 -15.47 -7.85 14.50
CA TRP A 103 -16.70 -8.21 15.21
C TRP A 103 -16.43 -9.06 16.44
N LYS A 104 -16.87 -8.59 17.60
CA LYS A 104 -16.76 -9.38 18.83
C LYS A 104 -17.84 -10.46 18.87
N LYS A 105 -17.47 -11.67 19.28
CA LYS A 105 -18.41 -12.80 19.42
C LYS A 105 -19.58 -12.52 20.35
N GLU A 106 -19.36 -11.68 21.36
CA GLU A 106 -20.37 -11.25 22.35
C GLU A 106 -21.51 -10.46 21.71
N ASN A 107 -21.28 -9.83 20.56
CA ASN A 107 -22.27 -9.01 19.84
C ASN A 107 -23.26 -9.84 19.00
N GLY A 108 -23.19 -11.18 19.06
CA GLY A 108 -24.03 -12.09 18.27
C GLY A 108 -23.63 -12.17 16.80
N ASN A 109 -24.61 -12.31 15.89
CA ASN A 109 -24.31 -12.47 14.47
C ASN A 109 -23.78 -11.20 13.81
N PRO A 110 -22.67 -11.30 13.02
CA PRO A 110 -22.15 -10.18 12.28
C PRO A 110 -23.13 -9.71 11.19
N PRO A 111 -23.08 -8.43 10.80
CA PRO A 111 -23.96 -7.89 9.77
C PRO A 111 -23.68 -8.53 8.40
N LYS A 112 -24.74 -8.90 7.69
CA LYS A 112 -24.69 -9.56 6.37
C LYS A 112 -25.08 -8.61 5.24
N THR A 113 -25.76 -7.52 5.57
CA THR A 113 -26.24 -6.52 4.61
C THR A 113 -25.74 -5.13 5.01
N ILE A 114 -25.77 -4.19 4.05
CA ILE A 114 -25.38 -2.79 4.31
C ILE A 114 -26.28 -2.16 5.38
N ASN A 115 -27.59 -2.41 5.34
CA ASN A 115 -28.53 -1.87 6.32
C ASN A 115 -28.23 -2.39 7.74
N GLU A 116 -27.97 -3.70 7.89
CA GLU A 116 -27.53 -4.29 9.15
C GLU A 116 -26.20 -3.71 9.63
N PHE A 117 -25.28 -3.46 8.72
CA PHE A 117 -24.00 -2.85 9.05
C PHE A 117 -24.20 -1.47 9.68
N PHE A 118 -25.01 -0.61 9.06
CA PHE A 118 -25.28 0.74 9.59
C PHE A 118 -26.06 0.73 10.89
N SER A 119 -26.97 -0.22 11.11
CA SER A 119 -27.66 -0.38 12.38
C SER A 119 -26.75 -0.85 13.52
N LYS A 120 -25.69 -1.60 13.19
CA LYS A 120 -24.74 -2.19 14.14
C LYS A 120 -23.34 -1.55 14.11
N LYS A 121 -23.15 -0.44 13.41
CA LYS A 121 -21.84 0.19 13.19
C LYS A 121 -21.07 0.52 14.47
N GLU A 122 -21.76 0.85 15.55
CA GLU A 122 -21.14 1.16 16.84
C GLU A 122 -20.57 -0.07 17.56
N MET A 123 -21.02 -1.27 17.18
CA MET A 123 -20.50 -2.55 17.70
C MET A 123 -19.22 -3.02 16.99
N ILE A 124 -18.87 -2.36 15.88
CA ILE A 124 -17.67 -2.68 15.11
C ILE A 124 -16.46 -2.05 15.80
N MET A 125 -15.45 -2.87 16.08
CA MET A 125 -14.23 -2.41 16.72
C MET A 125 -13.51 -1.40 15.82
N LYS A 126 -13.15 -0.26 16.41
CA LYS A 126 -12.38 0.79 15.75
C LYS A 126 -10.90 0.57 16.08
N PRO A 127 -10.01 0.53 15.09
CA PRO A 127 -8.59 0.36 15.34
C PRO A 127 -8.01 1.61 16.00
N LYS A 128 -7.00 1.41 16.86
CA LYS A 128 -6.21 2.50 17.46
C LYS A 128 -5.08 2.94 16.54
N LYS A 129 -4.52 1.99 15.79
CA LYS A 129 -3.45 2.22 14.83
C LYS A 129 -3.69 1.41 13.56
N ILE A 130 -3.30 1.95 12.44
CA ILE A 130 -3.30 1.28 11.14
C ILE A 130 -1.92 1.32 10.51
N PHE A 131 -1.53 0.23 9.88
CA PHE A 131 -0.28 0.14 9.13
C PHE A 131 -0.56 0.45 7.66
N LEU A 132 0.06 1.52 7.17
CA LEU A 132 -0.19 2.08 5.84
C LEU A 132 0.96 1.79 4.89
N ASP A 133 0.63 1.50 3.64
CA ASP A 133 1.54 1.55 2.50
C ASP A 133 1.15 2.74 1.61
N THR A 134 2.06 3.69 1.45
CA THR A 134 1.84 4.93 0.70
C THR A 134 2.51 4.95 -0.66
N ARG A 135 2.97 3.81 -1.19
CA ARG A 135 3.62 3.71 -2.51
C ARG A 135 2.67 3.99 -3.67
N GLY A 136 1.41 3.63 -3.52
CA GLY A 136 0.38 3.84 -4.53
C GLY A 136 -0.18 5.26 -4.54
N LYS A 137 -0.99 5.56 -5.55
CA LYS A 137 -1.76 6.82 -5.63
C LYS A 137 -2.67 7.01 -4.40
N TYR A 138 -3.16 5.92 -3.87
CA TYR A 138 -4.00 5.89 -2.67
C TYR A 138 -3.32 5.01 -1.61
N PRO A 139 -3.26 5.45 -0.35
CA PRO A 139 -2.74 4.65 0.75
C PRO A 139 -3.54 3.36 0.92
N GLU A 140 -2.83 2.25 1.14
CA GLU A 140 -3.41 0.94 1.43
C GLU A 140 -3.23 0.60 2.90
N ILE A 141 -4.27 0.05 3.54
CA ILE A 141 -4.19 -0.44 4.90
C ILE A 141 -3.76 -1.91 4.87
N LEU A 142 -2.56 -2.18 5.38
CA LEU A 142 -1.98 -3.52 5.42
C LEU A 142 -2.34 -4.27 6.71
N ASP A 143 -2.44 -3.56 7.84
CA ASP A 143 -2.73 -4.14 9.14
C ASP A 143 -3.40 -3.10 10.07
N ALA A 144 -4.02 -3.57 11.16
CA ALA A 144 -4.70 -2.74 12.13
C ALA A 144 -4.58 -3.30 13.55
N VAL A 145 -4.37 -2.42 14.53
CA VAL A 145 -4.31 -2.74 15.97
C VAL A 145 -5.53 -2.14 16.66
N PHE A 146 -6.25 -2.95 17.44
CA PHE A 146 -7.49 -2.61 18.15
C PHE A 146 -7.28 -2.36 19.64
#